data_e71f64647b4a47aa9d84bd6e8ba9ca11
#
_entry.id   e71f64647b4a47aa9d84bd6e8ba9ca11
#
_cell.length_a   1.000
_cell.length_b   1.000
_cell.length_c   1.000
_cell.angle_alpha   90.00
_cell.angle_beta   90.00
_cell.angle_gamma   90.00
#
_symmetry.space_group_name_H-M   'P 1'
#
loop_
_entity.id
_entity.type
_entity.pdbx_description
1 polymer ?
#
loop_
_entity_poly.entity_id
_entity_poly.type
_entity_poly.pdbx_seq_one_letter_code
_entity_poly.pdbx_strand_id
1 'polypeptide(L)'
;MDILFILDPFDSLKPEKETSIAMMRAAEAAGHRVVGCLQGDISLDQGKVVARMTPLVTTGNDRPWYRAAEPFTAPLSTVDAVIMRKDPPFDMEYVYSTYMLERAVEQGARVYNNPAAIRDHNEKFSITAYPELTTDVLVTRDPALLREFVARHGEAVLKLLDGMGGASIFRARQDDPNLSVILETMNRFGTRTVMAQRYLPDIVKGDKRILLIDGQVVPHALARIPKAGEARGNMAAGGKPVAQPLSARDREIAEYMAPKLAAQGLFLVGLDVIGDSLTEINVTSPTGFMEITAQTGFDVPAFFIERLAARVAADRAAQAAGKPLTGRAAADAVSAAGHGQPG
;
A
#
# COMPACT_ATOMS: atom_id res chain seq x y z
N MET A 1 -22.09 -9.90 -2.29
CA MET A 1 -21.74 -8.60 -1.70
C MET A 1 -21.69 -7.56 -2.79
N ASP A 2 -21.90 -6.29 -2.41
CA ASP A 2 -21.62 -5.13 -3.23
C ASP A 2 -20.27 -4.56 -2.78
N ILE A 3 -19.30 -4.54 -3.69
CA ILE A 3 -17.93 -4.12 -3.38
C ILE A 3 -17.62 -2.85 -4.16
N LEU A 4 -17.40 -1.74 -3.45
CA LEU A 4 -16.97 -0.47 -4.04
C LEU A 4 -15.45 -0.41 -4.11
N PHE A 5 -14.94 -0.14 -5.30
CA PHE A 5 -13.53 0.18 -5.53
C PHE A 5 -13.37 1.67 -5.80
N ILE A 6 -12.55 2.35 -5.00
CA ILE A 6 -12.14 3.74 -5.23
C ILE A 6 -10.87 3.69 -6.07
N LEU A 7 -10.92 4.22 -7.28
CA LEU A 7 -9.92 3.98 -8.32
C LEU A 7 -9.37 5.28 -8.91
N ASP A 8 -8.31 5.18 -9.67
CA ASP A 8 -7.92 6.15 -10.69
C ASP A 8 -8.93 6.13 -11.85
N PRO A 9 -8.91 7.12 -12.75
CA PRO A 9 -9.85 7.18 -13.88
C PRO A 9 -9.89 5.84 -14.63
N PHE A 10 -11.07 5.26 -14.78
CA PHE A 10 -11.27 3.90 -15.29
C PHE A 10 -10.58 3.66 -16.63
N ASP A 11 -10.63 4.64 -17.54
CA ASP A 11 -10.02 4.56 -18.87
C ASP A 11 -8.49 4.61 -18.84
N SER A 12 -7.89 5.07 -17.72
CA SER A 12 -6.44 5.10 -17.54
C SER A 12 -5.86 3.75 -17.10
N LEU A 13 -6.69 2.89 -16.52
CA LEU A 13 -6.28 1.58 -16.02
C LEU A 13 -5.89 0.64 -17.18
N LYS A 14 -4.88 -0.20 -16.94
CA LYS A 14 -4.33 -1.12 -17.94
C LYS A 14 -4.77 -2.55 -17.64
N PRO A 15 -5.81 -3.07 -18.32
CA PRO A 15 -6.44 -4.33 -17.96
C PRO A 15 -5.51 -5.54 -17.97
N GLU A 16 -4.41 -5.46 -18.72
CA GLU A 16 -3.41 -6.51 -18.85
C GLU A 16 -2.48 -6.66 -17.63
N LYS A 17 -2.46 -5.68 -16.71
CA LYS A 17 -1.57 -5.68 -15.54
C LYS A 17 -2.14 -5.01 -14.28
N GLU A 18 -3.40 -4.55 -14.33
CA GLU A 18 -4.00 -3.80 -13.24
C GLU A 18 -4.53 -4.75 -12.15
N THR A 19 -3.92 -4.67 -10.97
CA THR A 19 -4.32 -5.49 -9.82
C THR A 19 -5.77 -5.26 -9.42
N SER A 20 -6.26 -4.02 -9.46
CA SER A 20 -7.64 -3.68 -9.10
C SER A 20 -8.64 -4.31 -10.06
N ILE A 21 -8.34 -4.36 -11.36
CA ILE A 21 -9.18 -5.05 -12.35
C ILE A 21 -9.19 -6.56 -12.09
N ALA A 22 -8.05 -7.15 -11.74
CA ALA A 22 -7.98 -8.57 -11.38
C ALA A 22 -8.83 -8.88 -10.13
N MET A 23 -8.81 -8.02 -9.12
CA MET A 23 -9.68 -8.14 -7.94
C MET A 23 -11.17 -8.06 -8.31
N MET A 24 -11.55 -7.12 -9.19
CA MET A 24 -12.93 -6.96 -9.64
C MET A 24 -13.41 -8.20 -10.40
N ARG A 25 -12.59 -8.76 -11.29
CA ARG A 25 -12.91 -10.01 -12.01
C ARG A 25 -13.10 -11.20 -11.06
N ALA A 26 -12.24 -11.32 -10.06
CA ALA A 26 -12.37 -12.35 -9.04
C ALA A 26 -13.63 -12.15 -8.18
N ALA A 27 -14.00 -10.90 -7.88
CA ALA A 27 -15.24 -10.59 -7.18
C ALA A 27 -16.47 -11.02 -8.00
N GLU A 28 -16.52 -10.70 -9.28
CA GLU A 28 -17.60 -11.13 -10.19
C GLU A 28 -17.66 -12.65 -10.33
N ALA A 29 -16.51 -13.31 -10.49
CA ALA A 29 -16.43 -14.77 -10.55
C ALA A 29 -16.95 -15.45 -9.28
N ALA A 30 -16.81 -14.79 -8.12
CA ALA A 30 -17.38 -15.23 -6.84
C ALA A 30 -18.85 -14.81 -6.63
N GLY A 31 -19.51 -14.25 -7.66
CA GLY A 31 -20.93 -13.84 -7.60
C GLY A 31 -21.18 -12.52 -6.87
N HIS A 32 -20.18 -11.67 -6.74
CA HIS A 32 -20.31 -10.34 -6.13
C HIS A 32 -20.56 -9.27 -7.19
N ARG A 33 -21.21 -8.18 -6.78
CA ARG A 33 -21.41 -7.00 -7.63
C ARG A 33 -20.25 -6.03 -7.43
N VAL A 34 -19.73 -5.50 -8.51
CA VAL A 34 -18.65 -4.53 -8.52
C VAL A 34 -19.19 -3.13 -8.78
N VAL A 35 -18.75 -2.20 -7.98
CA VAL A 35 -19.06 -0.77 -8.12
C VAL A 35 -17.77 0.01 -8.11
N GLY A 36 -17.62 1.00 -8.98
CA GLY A 36 -16.46 1.87 -9.02
C GLY A 36 -16.82 3.33 -8.71
N CYS A 37 -15.89 4.06 -8.11
CA CYS A 37 -15.92 5.53 -8.07
C CYS A 37 -14.50 6.08 -8.14
N LEU A 38 -14.38 7.35 -8.48
CA LEU A 38 -13.12 8.08 -8.40
C LEU A 38 -12.96 8.70 -7.00
N GLN A 39 -11.75 9.04 -6.64
CA GLN A 39 -11.47 9.75 -5.38
C GLN A 39 -12.31 11.04 -5.26
N GLY A 40 -12.43 11.81 -6.35
CA GLY A 40 -13.20 13.05 -6.39
C GLY A 40 -14.73 12.87 -6.39
N ASP A 41 -15.23 11.64 -6.50
CA ASP A 41 -16.67 11.33 -6.40
C ASP A 41 -17.16 11.22 -4.95
N ILE A 42 -16.25 11.24 -3.98
CA ILE A 42 -16.57 11.15 -2.56
C ILE A 42 -16.81 12.54 -2.01
N SER A 43 -17.90 12.73 -1.29
CA SER A 43 -18.24 14.01 -0.68
C SER A 43 -18.85 13.82 0.71
N LEU A 44 -18.70 14.85 1.56
CA LEU A 44 -19.42 14.98 2.83
C LEU A 44 -20.54 15.99 2.64
N ASP A 45 -21.77 15.51 2.56
CA ASP A 45 -22.96 16.34 2.42
C ASP A 45 -23.87 16.19 3.64
N GLN A 46 -24.23 17.33 4.26
CA GLN A 46 -25.08 17.40 5.45
C GLN A 46 -24.69 16.40 6.56
N GLY A 47 -23.37 16.22 6.75
CA GLY A 47 -22.80 15.33 7.76
C GLY A 47 -22.76 13.85 7.35
N LYS A 48 -23.19 13.47 6.14
CA LYS A 48 -23.13 12.11 5.60
C LYS A 48 -22.06 12.00 4.53
N VAL A 49 -21.27 10.96 4.58
CA VAL A 49 -20.32 10.63 3.51
C VAL A 49 -21.02 9.83 2.44
N VAL A 50 -21.08 10.40 1.26
CA VAL A 50 -21.69 9.81 0.07
C VAL A 50 -20.66 9.71 -1.06
N ALA A 51 -20.91 8.83 -2.01
CA ALA A 51 -20.14 8.77 -3.24
C ALA A 51 -21.06 8.62 -4.46
N ARG A 52 -20.65 9.22 -5.59
CA ARG A 52 -21.22 8.92 -6.88
C ARG A 52 -20.62 7.62 -7.40
N MET A 53 -21.40 6.55 -7.35
CA MET A 53 -20.99 5.17 -7.62
C MET A 53 -21.48 4.73 -8.99
N THR A 54 -20.63 4.05 -9.75
CA THR A 54 -20.93 3.47 -11.05
C THR A 54 -20.90 1.95 -10.96
N PRO A 55 -22.02 1.23 -11.16
CA PRO A 55 -21.98 -0.22 -11.29
C PRO A 55 -21.18 -0.63 -12.52
N LEU A 56 -20.25 -1.56 -12.34
CA LEU A 56 -19.32 -2.01 -13.36
C LEU A 56 -19.51 -3.50 -13.60
N VAL A 57 -19.34 -3.92 -14.85
CA VAL A 57 -19.17 -5.32 -15.25
C VAL A 57 -17.88 -5.40 -16.05
N THR A 58 -16.93 -6.22 -15.59
CA THR A 58 -15.65 -6.38 -16.28
C THR A 58 -15.85 -7.16 -17.58
N THR A 59 -15.15 -6.74 -18.62
CA THR A 59 -15.06 -7.43 -19.90
C THR A 59 -13.74 -8.21 -19.99
N GLY A 60 -13.37 -8.73 -21.16
CA GLY A 60 -12.07 -9.33 -21.37
C GLY A 60 -10.90 -8.34 -21.21
N ASN A 61 -9.75 -8.66 -21.79
CA ASN A 61 -8.54 -7.81 -21.70
C ASN A 61 -8.53 -6.65 -22.68
N ASP A 62 -9.51 -6.61 -23.59
CA ASP A 62 -9.61 -5.55 -24.58
C ASP A 62 -10.20 -4.26 -23.97
N ARG A 63 -9.98 -3.13 -24.63
CA ARG A 63 -10.58 -1.86 -24.25
C ARG A 63 -11.87 -1.64 -25.03
N PRO A 64 -12.94 -1.19 -24.35
CA PRO A 64 -13.05 -0.93 -22.91
C PRO A 64 -13.06 -2.23 -22.09
N TRP A 65 -12.35 -2.23 -20.95
CA TRP A 65 -12.26 -3.38 -20.04
C TRP A 65 -13.48 -3.55 -19.16
N TYR A 66 -14.42 -2.61 -19.22
CA TYR A 66 -15.66 -2.61 -18.42
C TYR A 66 -16.85 -2.16 -19.24
N ARG A 67 -18.03 -2.51 -18.77
CA ARG A 67 -19.32 -1.89 -19.11
C ARG A 67 -19.85 -1.22 -17.87
N ALA A 68 -20.30 0.04 -17.99
CA ALA A 68 -20.87 0.83 -16.91
C ALA A 68 -22.40 0.90 -17.05
N ALA A 69 -23.09 0.79 -15.93
CA ALA A 69 -24.52 1.18 -15.84
C ALA A 69 -24.66 2.63 -15.36
N GLU A 70 -25.91 3.11 -15.26
CA GLU A 70 -26.19 4.45 -14.76
C GLU A 70 -25.60 4.67 -13.36
N PRO A 71 -24.84 5.73 -13.14
CA PRO A 71 -24.31 6.08 -11.83
C PRO A 71 -25.42 6.49 -10.87
N PHE A 72 -25.19 6.22 -9.59
CA PHE A 72 -26.08 6.66 -8.51
C PHE A 72 -25.28 7.23 -7.35
N THR A 73 -25.88 8.10 -6.55
CA THR A 73 -25.26 8.64 -5.34
C THR A 73 -25.89 8.02 -4.11
N ALA A 74 -25.04 7.48 -3.22
CA ALA A 74 -25.51 6.87 -1.98
C ALA A 74 -24.44 6.95 -0.88
N PRO A 75 -24.81 6.81 0.41
CA PRO A 75 -23.87 6.65 1.51
C PRO A 75 -22.96 5.43 1.32
N LEU A 76 -21.67 5.56 1.71
CA LEU A 76 -20.72 4.46 1.61
C LEU A 76 -21.10 3.23 2.45
N SER A 77 -21.92 3.42 3.50
CA SER A 77 -22.44 2.33 4.33
C SER A 77 -23.45 1.44 3.64
N THR A 78 -23.93 1.81 2.44
CA THR A 78 -24.89 1.00 1.66
C THR A 78 -24.24 -0.16 0.93
N VAL A 79 -22.92 -0.12 0.72
CA VAL A 79 -22.18 -1.24 0.14
C VAL A 79 -21.58 -2.13 1.24
N ASP A 80 -21.24 -3.36 0.89
CA ASP A 80 -20.73 -4.35 1.84
C ASP A 80 -19.28 -4.12 2.21
N ALA A 81 -18.47 -3.66 1.25
CA ALA A 81 -17.08 -3.34 1.41
C ALA A 81 -16.68 -2.16 0.53
N VAL A 82 -15.78 -1.32 1.02
CA VAL A 82 -15.12 -0.23 0.29
C VAL A 82 -13.62 -0.51 0.25
N ILE A 83 -13.05 -0.57 -0.93
CA ILE A 83 -11.63 -0.84 -1.16
C ILE A 83 -10.97 0.41 -1.74
N MET A 84 -10.06 1.03 -0.98
CA MET A 84 -9.27 2.17 -1.47
C MET A 84 -8.13 1.65 -2.34
N ARG A 85 -8.21 1.90 -3.64
CA ARG A 85 -7.22 1.45 -4.63
C ARG A 85 -6.66 2.59 -5.47
N LYS A 86 -6.92 3.83 -5.04
CA LYS A 86 -6.31 5.01 -5.66
C LYS A 86 -4.79 4.94 -5.49
N ASP A 87 -4.07 5.06 -6.60
CA ASP A 87 -2.61 5.12 -6.57
C ASP A 87 -2.11 6.40 -5.91
N PRO A 88 -0.94 6.40 -5.28
CA PRO A 88 -0.27 7.63 -4.90
C PRO A 88 -0.17 8.63 -6.08
N PRO A 89 0.07 9.93 -5.85
CA PRO A 89 0.79 10.48 -4.71
C PRO A 89 -0.04 10.50 -3.43
N PHE A 90 0.61 10.24 -2.29
CA PHE A 90 0.02 10.43 -0.97
C PHE A 90 0.16 11.91 -0.59
N ASP A 91 -0.67 12.73 -1.21
CA ASP A 91 -0.74 14.18 -1.01
C ASP A 91 -1.89 14.57 -0.07
N MET A 92 -2.14 15.86 0.07
CA MET A 92 -3.22 16.35 0.94
C MET A 92 -4.60 15.94 0.45
N GLU A 93 -4.82 15.77 -0.85
CA GLU A 93 -6.10 15.25 -1.38
C GLU A 93 -6.32 13.79 -1.00
N TYR A 94 -5.23 12.99 -0.98
CA TYR A 94 -5.30 11.64 -0.46
C TYR A 94 -5.64 11.64 1.04
N VAL A 95 -4.98 12.50 1.84
CA VAL A 95 -5.24 12.67 3.28
C VAL A 95 -6.69 13.10 3.52
N TYR A 96 -7.23 14.06 2.76
CA TYR A 96 -8.64 14.46 2.88
C TYR A 96 -9.60 13.30 2.58
N SER A 97 -9.28 12.46 1.61
CA SER A 97 -10.06 11.25 1.35
C SER A 97 -10.03 10.29 2.54
N THR A 98 -8.90 10.14 3.23
CA THR A 98 -8.82 9.30 4.44
C THR A 98 -9.70 9.84 5.58
N TYR A 99 -9.81 11.17 5.74
CA TYR A 99 -10.72 11.76 6.72
C TYR A 99 -12.19 11.49 6.40
N MET A 100 -12.58 11.63 5.11
CA MET A 100 -13.94 11.31 4.69
C MET A 100 -14.25 9.82 4.87
N LEU A 101 -13.33 8.94 4.49
CA LEU A 101 -13.49 7.49 4.66
C LEU A 101 -13.55 7.07 6.14
N GLU A 102 -12.77 7.72 7.03
CA GLU A 102 -12.85 7.49 8.47
C GLU A 102 -14.21 7.90 9.02
N ARG A 103 -14.74 9.05 8.57
CA ARG A 103 -16.11 9.45 8.89
C ARG A 103 -17.15 8.46 8.35
N ALA A 104 -16.94 7.91 7.16
CA ALA A 104 -17.82 6.85 6.62
C ALA A 104 -17.78 5.58 7.49
N VAL A 105 -16.61 5.20 8.02
CA VAL A 105 -16.48 4.07 8.97
C VAL A 105 -17.29 4.33 10.25
N GLU A 106 -17.27 5.55 10.78
CA GLU A 106 -18.09 5.93 11.93
C GLU A 106 -19.60 5.84 11.60
N GLN A 107 -19.98 6.00 10.33
CA GLN A 107 -21.33 5.87 9.83
C GLN A 107 -21.70 4.42 9.42
N GLY A 108 -20.85 3.45 9.73
CA GLY A 108 -21.10 2.04 9.51
C GLY A 108 -20.53 1.46 8.22
N ALA A 109 -19.81 2.22 7.41
CA ALA A 109 -19.12 1.69 6.24
C ALA A 109 -17.94 0.79 6.67
N ARG A 110 -17.66 -0.24 5.87
CA ARG A 110 -16.50 -1.14 6.06
C ARG A 110 -15.47 -0.85 4.99
N VAL A 111 -14.40 -0.14 5.40
CA VAL A 111 -13.34 0.34 4.49
C VAL A 111 -12.05 -0.43 4.74
N TYR A 112 -11.45 -0.95 3.69
CA TYR A 112 -10.20 -1.73 3.68
C TYR A 112 -9.18 -1.16 2.69
N ASN A 113 -7.96 -0.76 3.10
CA ASN A 113 -7.43 -0.71 4.48
C ASN A 113 -8.16 0.32 5.33
N ASN A 114 -8.01 0.22 6.66
CA ASN A 114 -8.53 1.23 7.59
C ASN A 114 -7.95 2.62 7.24
N PRO A 115 -8.78 3.66 7.06
CA PRO A 115 -8.32 4.97 6.59
C PRO A 115 -7.32 5.67 7.52
N ALA A 116 -7.51 5.56 8.84
CA ALA A 116 -6.56 6.10 9.80
C ALA A 116 -5.22 5.37 9.73
N ALA A 117 -5.24 4.03 9.60
CA ALA A 117 -4.02 3.24 9.46
C ALA A 117 -3.26 3.59 8.17
N ILE A 118 -3.94 3.81 7.04
CA ILE A 118 -3.27 4.30 5.81
C ILE A 118 -2.58 5.64 6.08
N ARG A 119 -3.27 6.57 6.72
CA ARG A 119 -2.75 7.92 7.00
C ARG A 119 -1.54 7.88 7.95
N ASP A 120 -1.56 6.99 8.92
CA ASP A 120 -0.52 6.88 9.96
C ASP A 120 0.70 6.05 9.49
N HIS A 121 0.59 5.33 8.36
CA HIS A 121 1.67 4.52 7.80
C HIS A 121 2.24 5.15 6.53
N ASN A 122 3.24 6.03 6.68
CA ASN A 122 4.05 6.39 5.52
C ASN A 122 4.85 5.16 5.06
N GLU A 123 4.70 4.78 3.79
CA GLU A 123 5.20 3.51 3.23
C GLU A 123 6.71 3.31 3.39
N LYS A 124 7.49 4.40 3.41
CA LYS A 124 8.94 4.36 3.62
C LYS A 124 9.33 4.53 5.08
N PHE A 125 8.72 5.50 5.76
CA PHE A 125 9.08 5.80 7.15
C PHE A 125 8.70 4.68 8.12
N SER A 126 7.60 3.96 7.87
CA SER A 126 7.07 2.95 8.79
C SER A 126 8.03 1.79 9.07
N ILE A 127 9.00 1.52 8.19
CA ILE A 127 10.05 0.51 8.45
C ILE A 127 10.92 0.86 9.66
N THR A 128 11.02 2.14 10.04
CA THR A 128 11.84 2.59 11.17
C THR A 128 11.31 2.08 12.52
N ALA A 129 10.06 1.64 12.57
CA ALA A 129 9.49 0.96 13.74
C ALA A 129 9.97 -0.50 13.90
N TYR A 130 10.71 -1.03 12.92
CA TYR A 130 11.19 -2.42 12.87
C TYR A 130 12.68 -2.47 12.53
N PRO A 131 13.55 -1.88 13.38
CA PRO A 131 14.98 -1.77 13.09
C PRO A 131 15.67 -3.12 12.91
N GLU A 132 15.16 -4.19 13.52
CA GLU A 132 15.66 -5.56 13.40
C GLU A 132 15.38 -6.20 12.04
N LEU A 133 14.45 -5.65 11.25
CA LEU A 133 14.05 -6.16 9.94
C LEU A 133 14.61 -5.32 8.79
N THR A 134 15.10 -4.11 9.06
CA THR A 134 15.58 -3.19 8.04
C THR A 134 17.09 -2.98 8.11
N THR A 135 17.64 -2.24 7.17
CA THR A 135 19.03 -1.78 7.20
C THR A 135 19.14 -0.41 7.86
N ASP A 136 20.35 0.14 8.01
CA ASP A 136 20.56 1.47 8.56
C ASP A 136 19.79 2.52 7.77
N VAL A 137 19.09 3.39 8.49
CA VAL A 137 18.22 4.44 7.97
C VAL A 137 18.48 5.75 8.69
N LEU A 138 18.47 6.84 7.96
CA LEU A 138 18.43 8.21 8.46
C LEU A 138 17.27 8.96 7.80
N VAL A 139 16.46 9.64 8.58
CA VAL A 139 15.38 10.51 8.07
C VAL A 139 15.64 11.93 8.57
N THR A 140 15.99 12.83 7.67
CA THR A 140 16.32 14.22 8.01
C THR A 140 16.14 15.14 6.81
N ARG A 141 16.09 16.44 7.05
CA ARG A 141 16.26 17.49 6.03
C ARG A 141 17.60 18.18 6.09
N ASP A 142 18.45 17.84 7.09
CA ASP A 142 19.77 18.41 7.27
C ASP A 142 20.76 17.81 6.24
N PRO A 143 21.33 18.62 5.32
CA PRO A 143 22.23 18.12 4.31
C PRO A 143 23.58 17.65 4.88
N ALA A 144 24.00 18.16 6.04
CA ALA A 144 25.24 17.72 6.68
C ALA A 144 25.11 16.30 7.22
N LEU A 145 24.00 15.99 7.88
CA LEU A 145 23.69 14.63 8.36
C LEU A 145 23.51 13.64 7.20
N LEU A 146 22.88 14.05 6.10
CA LEU A 146 22.76 13.20 4.89
C LEU A 146 24.15 12.89 4.32
N ARG A 147 25.04 13.88 4.21
CA ARG A 147 26.42 13.70 3.73
C ARG A 147 27.21 12.76 4.64
N GLU A 148 27.10 12.96 5.96
CA GLU A 148 27.75 12.11 6.95
C GLU A 148 27.26 10.66 6.86
N PHE A 149 25.95 10.45 6.65
CA PHE A 149 25.39 9.11 6.45
C PHE A 149 25.97 8.43 5.21
N VAL A 150 26.03 9.14 4.07
CA VAL A 150 26.63 8.62 2.84
C VAL A 150 28.11 8.29 3.06
N ALA A 151 28.87 9.16 3.74
CA ALA A 151 30.27 8.92 4.06
C ALA A 151 30.48 7.71 4.96
N ARG A 152 29.62 7.50 5.96
CA ARG A 152 29.67 6.36 6.89
C ARG A 152 29.49 5.03 6.21
N HIS A 153 28.59 4.96 5.21
CA HIS A 153 28.23 3.72 4.53
C HIS A 153 28.91 3.55 3.15
N GLY A 154 29.63 4.57 2.67
CA GLY A 154 30.20 4.63 1.32
C GLY A 154 29.14 4.87 0.24
N GLU A 155 28.00 4.22 0.35
CA GLU A 155 26.86 4.34 -0.58
C GLU A 155 25.53 4.33 0.18
N ALA A 156 24.59 5.17 -0.25
CA ALA A 156 23.23 5.20 0.27
C ALA A 156 22.20 5.38 -0.85
N VAL A 157 20.97 4.98 -0.58
CA VAL A 157 19.80 5.28 -1.42
C VAL A 157 19.03 6.41 -0.76
N LEU A 158 18.84 7.50 -1.48
CA LEU A 158 18.03 8.64 -1.06
C LEU A 158 16.62 8.51 -1.64
N LYS A 159 15.60 8.66 -0.80
CA LYS A 159 14.20 8.52 -1.17
C LYS A 159 13.39 9.68 -0.64
N LEU A 160 12.41 10.14 -1.41
CA LEU A 160 11.36 11.04 -0.91
C LEU A 160 10.31 10.22 -0.17
N LEU A 161 9.83 10.72 0.98
CA LEU A 161 8.83 10.00 1.79
C LEU A 161 7.47 9.87 1.09
N ASP A 162 7.15 10.81 0.20
CA ASP A 162 5.92 10.88 -0.60
C ASP A 162 6.10 10.39 -2.06
N GLY A 163 7.30 9.90 -2.42
CA GLY A 163 7.60 9.37 -3.75
C GLY A 163 7.02 7.97 -3.98
N MET A 164 6.69 7.65 -5.23
CA MET A 164 6.17 6.35 -5.65
C MET A 164 6.86 5.82 -6.91
N GLY A 165 6.66 4.52 -7.21
CA GLY A 165 7.06 3.91 -8.49
C GLY A 165 8.56 4.02 -8.84
N GLY A 166 9.41 4.27 -7.86
CA GLY A 166 10.85 4.50 -8.08
C GLY A 166 11.20 5.92 -8.52
N ALA A 167 10.24 6.84 -8.59
CA ALA A 167 10.52 8.24 -8.90
C ALA A 167 11.34 8.89 -7.78
N SER A 168 12.30 9.74 -8.16
CA SER A 168 13.18 10.47 -7.23
C SER A 168 13.93 9.56 -6.24
N ILE A 169 14.34 8.37 -6.68
CA ILE A 169 15.27 7.51 -5.95
C ILE A 169 16.66 7.71 -6.53
N PHE A 170 17.61 8.10 -5.68
CA PHE A 170 19.00 8.29 -6.07
C PHE A 170 19.92 7.37 -5.28
N ARG A 171 20.80 6.65 -5.99
CA ARG A 171 21.96 6.00 -5.39
C ARG A 171 23.06 7.05 -5.26
N ALA A 172 23.37 7.46 -4.04
CA ALA A 172 24.39 8.45 -3.71
C ALA A 172 25.66 7.74 -3.25
N ARG A 173 26.81 8.12 -3.80
CA ARG A 173 28.12 7.59 -3.43
C ARG A 173 28.96 8.70 -2.80
N GLN A 174 29.85 8.33 -1.89
CA GLN A 174 30.72 9.29 -1.22
C GLN A 174 31.64 10.03 -2.21
N ASP A 175 32.10 9.33 -3.25
CA ASP A 175 33.00 9.83 -4.29
C ASP A 175 32.28 10.44 -5.51
N ASP A 176 30.96 10.56 -5.48
CA ASP A 176 30.18 11.15 -6.58
C ASP A 176 30.39 12.68 -6.61
N PRO A 177 30.93 13.24 -7.71
CA PRO A 177 31.10 14.68 -7.84
C PRO A 177 29.79 15.47 -7.78
N ASN A 178 28.67 14.81 -8.06
CA ASN A 178 27.31 15.40 -8.00
C ASN A 178 26.64 15.24 -6.63
N LEU A 179 27.29 14.63 -5.64
CA LEU A 179 26.65 14.35 -4.35
C LEU A 179 25.99 15.59 -3.73
N SER A 180 26.68 16.74 -3.78
CA SER A 180 26.12 18.00 -3.25
C SER A 180 24.84 18.40 -3.96
N VAL A 181 24.82 18.34 -5.29
CA VAL A 181 23.66 18.72 -6.10
C VAL A 181 22.51 17.73 -5.89
N ILE A 182 22.82 16.44 -5.75
CA ILE A 182 21.79 15.40 -5.42
C ILE A 182 21.13 15.73 -4.07
N LEU A 183 21.94 16.01 -3.03
CA LEU A 183 21.40 16.35 -1.70
C LEU A 183 20.54 17.62 -1.73
N GLU A 184 21.04 18.69 -2.35
CA GLU A 184 20.32 19.96 -2.49
C GLU A 184 19.01 19.81 -3.24
N THR A 185 19.00 19.02 -4.32
CA THR A 185 17.80 18.73 -5.11
C THR A 185 16.78 17.93 -4.31
N MET A 186 17.23 16.89 -3.63
CA MET A 186 16.37 15.99 -2.88
C MET A 186 15.73 16.67 -1.66
N ASN A 187 16.55 17.39 -0.87
CA ASN A 187 16.07 18.05 0.36
C ASN A 187 15.59 19.50 0.13
N ARG A 188 15.58 19.98 -1.12
CA ARG A 188 15.19 21.35 -1.49
C ARG A 188 15.89 22.38 -0.59
N PHE A 189 17.22 22.34 -0.58
CA PHE A 189 18.05 23.24 0.25
C PHE A 189 17.66 23.22 1.74
N GLY A 190 17.42 22.04 2.31
CA GLY A 190 17.10 21.86 3.71
C GLY A 190 15.64 22.11 4.11
N THR A 191 14.73 22.28 3.14
CA THR A 191 13.29 22.52 3.42
C THR A 191 12.45 21.25 3.35
N ARG A 192 12.95 20.16 2.75
CA ARG A 192 12.23 18.89 2.57
C ARG A 192 12.95 17.74 3.27
N THR A 193 12.18 16.96 4.03
CA THR A 193 12.67 15.74 4.67
C THR A 193 12.94 14.64 3.63
N VAL A 194 14.07 13.97 3.75
CA VAL A 194 14.55 12.88 2.90
C VAL A 194 14.88 11.67 3.77
N MET A 195 14.61 10.47 3.28
CA MET A 195 15.14 9.24 3.84
C MET A 195 16.43 8.87 3.10
N ALA A 196 17.49 8.64 3.84
CA ALA A 196 18.69 7.94 3.40
C ALA A 196 18.68 6.52 3.97
N GLN A 197 18.93 5.54 3.14
CA GLN A 197 18.99 4.13 3.51
C GLN A 197 20.29 3.56 2.99
N ARG A 198 20.98 2.74 3.79
CA ARG A 198 22.21 2.06 3.33
C ARG A 198 21.93 1.29 2.05
N TYR A 199 22.80 1.43 1.05
CA TYR A 199 22.66 0.71 -0.21
C TYR A 199 22.78 -0.81 0.00
N LEU A 200 21.86 -1.54 -0.59
CA LEU A 200 21.81 -3.00 -0.54
C LEU A 200 22.21 -3.58 -1.91
N PRO A 201 23.44 -4.15 -2.03
CA PRO A 201 23.93 -4.71 -3.30
C PRO A 201 23.04 -5.83 -3.86
N ASP A 202 22.30 -6.53 -3.00
CA ASP A 202 21.38 -7.59 -3.38
C ASP A 202 20.20 -7.12 -4.24
N ILE A 203 20.02 -5.80 -4.45
CA ILE A 203 19.03 -5.26 -5.40
C ILE A 203 19.18 -5.87 -6.81
N VAL A 204 20.39 -6.29 -7.20
CA VAL A 204 20.64 -6.95 -8.49
C VAL A 204 19.90 -8.29 -8.65
N LYS A 205 19.54 -8.94 -7.52
CA LYS A 205 18.73 -10.15 -7.46
C LYS A 205 17.23 -9.85 -7.45
N GLY A 206 16.85 -8.58 -7.32
CA GLY A 206 15.49 -8.08 -7.30
C GLY A 206 15.08 -7.49 -5.96
N ASP A 207 14.17 -6.52 -6.06
CA ASP A 207 13.37 -5.99 -4.97
C ASP A 207 12.10 -6.85 -4.86
N LYS A 208 11.98 -7.63 -3.79
CA LYS A 208 10.92 -8.64 -3.63
C LYS A 208 9.67 -8.02 -3.01
N ARG A 209 8.53 -8.04 -3.73
CA ARG A 209 7.20 -7.74 -3.20
C ARG A 209 6.60 -8.98 -2.55
N ILE A 210 6.34 -8.94 -1.25
CA ILE A 210 5.62 -9.97 -0.50
C ILE A 210 4.25 -9.41 -0.13
N LEU A 211 3.19 -10.14 -0.44
CA LEU A 211 1.82 -9.69 -0.19
C LEU A 211 1.28 -10.31 1.11
N LEU A 212 0.68 -9.45 1.93
CA LEU A 212 -0.09 -9.84 3.11
C LEU A 212 -1.54 -9.47 2.90
N ILE A 213 -2.46 -10.41 3.11
CA ILE A 213 -3.90 -10.21 2.92
C ILE A 213 -4.62 -10.69 4.18
N ASP A 214 -5.25 -9.77 4.90
CA ASP A 214 -5.96 -10.07 6.15
C ASP A 214 -5.09 -10.82 7.18
N GLY A 215 -3.83 -10.42 7.32
CA GLY A 215 -2.87 -11.08 8.21
C GLY A 215 -2.36 -12.45 7.72
N GLN A 216 -2.71 -12.85 6.49
CA GLN A 216 -2.20 -14.07 5.87
C GLN A 216 -1.12 -13.75 4.86
N VAL A 217 -0.07 -14.54 4.83
CA VAL A 217 1.06 -14.39 3.93
C VAL A 217 0.78 -15.10 2.60
N VAL A 218 0.87 -14.40 1.48
CA VAL A 218 0.86 -15.03 0.15
C VAL A 218 2.15 -15.84 -0.02
N PRO A 219 2.08 -17.13 -0.44
CA PRO A 219 3.23 -18.04 -0.36
C PRO A 219 4.37 -17.75 -1.36
N HIS A 220 4.22 -16.75 -2.21
CA HIS A 220 5.19 -16.37 -3.24
C HIS A 220 5.49 -14.87 -3.16
N ALA A 221 6.77 -14.51 -3.38
CA ALA A 221 7.21 -13.15 -3.59
C ALA A 221 7.33 -12.85 -5.09
N LEU A 222 7.16 -11.57 -5.46
CA LEU A 222 7.46 -11.07 -6.80
C LEU A 222 8.78 -10.30 -6.78
N ALA A 223 9.87 -10.94 -7.22
CA ALA A 223 11.15 -10.26 -7.40
C ALA A 223 11.08 -9.35 -8.63
N ARG A 224 11.31 -8.07 -8.43
CA ARG A 224 11.37 -7.04 -9.49
C ARG A 224 12.84 -6.79 -9.80
N ILE A 225 13.36 -7.47 -10.81
CA ILE A 225 14.79 -7.47 -11.15
C ILE A 225 15.09 -6.21 -11.97
N PRO A 226 16.00 -5.33 -11.53
CA PRO A 226 16.39 -4.14 -12.28
C PRO A 226 16.97 -4.48 -13.67
N LYS A 227 16.82 -3.56 -14.62
CA LYS A 227 17.57 -3.63 -15.86
C LYS A 227 19.06 -3.42 -15.61
N ALA A 228 19.90 -3.93 -16.47
CA ALA A 228 21.35 -3.71 -16.40
C ALA A 228 21.66 -2.20 -16.34
N GLY A 229 22.42 -1.79 -15.34
CA GLY A 229 22.78 -0.38 -15.10
C GLY A 229 21.72 0.45 -14.35
N GLU A 230 20.56 -0.13 -14.02
CA GLU A 230 19.51 0.54 -13.23
C GLU A 230 19.58 0.07 -11.77
N ALA A 231 19.40 1.00 -10.84
CA ALA A 231 19.35 0.70 -9.40
C ALA A 231 17.93 0.47 -8.85
N ARG A 232 16.89 0.63 -9.69
CA ARG A 232 15.48 0.55 -9.32
C ARG A 232 14.85 -0.73 -9.85
N GLY A 233 14.29 -1.54 -8.96
CA GLY A 233 13.55 -2.77 -9.32
C GLY A 233 12.09 -2.53 -9.73
N ASN A 234 11.53 -1.35 -9.48
CA ASN A 234 10.10 -1.06 -9.72
C ASN A 234 9.70 -1.38 -11.17
N MET A 235 8.55 -2.03 -11.36
CA MET A 235 8.01 -2.36 -12.69
C MET A 235 7.76 -1.10 -13.54
N ALA A 236 7.39 0.03 -12.91
CA ALA A 236 7.25 1.32 -13.58
C ALA A 236 8.59 1.81 -14.17
N ALA A 237 9.72 1.48 -13.55
CA ALA A 237 11.06 1.75 -14.06
C ALA A 237 11.55 0.67 -15.08
N GLY A 238 10.71 -0.32 -15.38
CA GLY A 238 10.99 -1.39 -16.33
C GLY A 238 11.68 -2.61 -15.72
N GLY A 239 11.58 -2.79 -14.40
CA GLY A 239 12.01 -4.02 -13.72
C GLY A 239 11.28 -5.25 -14.28
N LYS A 240 12.01 -6.38 -14.39
CA LYS A 240 11.44 -7.66 -14.83
C LYS A 240 10.81 -8.39 -13.64
N PRO A 241 9.49 -8.66 -13.66
CA PRO A 241 8.84 -9.41 -12.58
C PRO A 241 9.14 -10.91 -12.70
N VAL A 242 9.61 -11.52 -11.60
CA VAL A 242 9.84 -12.95 -11.45
C VAL A 242 9.23 -13.41 -10.14
N ALA A 243 8.19 -14.23 -10.22
CA ALA A 243 7.60 -14.83 -9.03
C ALA A 243 8.47 -16.00 -8.54
N GLN A 244 8.61 -16.11 -7.22
CA GLN A 244 9.41 -17.15 -6.59
C GLN A 244 8.85 -17.54 -5.22
N PRO A 245 9.10 -18.75 -4.71
CA PRO A 245 8.76 -19.09 -3.34
C PRO A 245 9.46 -18.15 -2.35
N LEU A 246 8.84 -17.91 -1.20
CA LEU A 246 9.46 -17.16 -0.11
C LEU A 246 10.72 -17.89 0.40
N SER A 247 11.84 -17.18 0.51
CA SER A 247 13.00 -17.66 1.26
C SER A 247 12.65 -17.81 2.76
N ALA A 248 13.52 -18.45 3.53
CA ALA A 248 13.35 -18.55 4.97
C ALA A 248 13.26 -17.17 5.64
N ARG A 249 14.10 -16.21 5.21
CA ARG A 249 14.10 -14.85 5.73
C ARG A 249 12.87 -14.04 5.27
N ASP A 250 12.43 -14.21 4.02
CA ASP A 250 11.20 -13.58 3.53
C ASP A 250 9.99 -14.02 4.36
N ARG A 251 9.92 -15.31 4.67
CA ARG A 251 8.86 -15.89 5.49
C ARG A 251 8.91 -15.36 6.92
N GLU A 252 10.08 -15.33 7.54
CA GLU A 252 10.28 -14.78 8.88
C GLU A 252 9.79 -13.33 8.97
N ILE A 253 10.21 -12.46 8.02
CA ILE A 253 9.77 -11.06 7.96
C ILE A 253 8.24 -10.99 7.80
N ALA A 254 7.68 -11.74 6.86
CA ALA A 254 6.26 -11.70 6.54
C ALA A 254 5.38 -12.20 7.70
N GLU A 255 5.74 -13.34 8.32
CA GLU A 255 5.01 -13.90 9.45
C GLU A 255 5.11 -13.05 10.72
N TYR A 256 6.23 -12.35 10.93
CA TYR A 256 6.37 -11.38 12.01
C TYR A 256 5.49 -10.14 11.81
N MET A 257 5.42 -9.64 10.57
CA MET A 257 4.69 -8.41 10.24
C MET A 257 3.19 -8.62 10.10
N ALA A 258 2.76 -9.74 9.55
CA ALA A 258 1.36 -9.98 9.16
C ALA A 258 0.35 -9.76 10.29
N PRO A 259 0.49 -10.37 11.50
CA PRO A 259 -0.46 -10.15 12.58
C PRO A 259 -0.44 -8.72 13.13
N LYS A 260 0.73 -8.05 13.13
CA LYS A 260 0.88 -6.68 13.64
C LYS A 260 0.16 -5.67 12.75
N LEU A 261 0.35 -5.79 11.43
CA LEU A 261 -0.29 -4.90 10.46
C LEU A 261 -1.80 -5.15 10.36
N ALA A 262 -2.23 -6.41 10.41
CA ALA A 262 -3.65 -6.75 10.45
C ALA A 262 -4.35 -6.19 11.71
N ALA A 263 -3.70 -6.25 12.88
CA ALA A 263 -4.23 -5.67 14.12
C ALA A 263 -4.41 -4.14 14.03
N GLN A 264 -3.63 -3.46 13.20
CA GLN A 264 -3.77 -2.04 12.90
C GLN A 264 -4.86 -1.73 11.87
N GLY A 265 -5.51 -2.75 11.32
CA GLY A 265 -6.56 -2.59 10.30
C GLY A 265 -6.02 -2.53 8.86
N LEU A 266 -4.78 -2.90 8.64
CA LEU A 266 -4.18 -3.00 7.32
C LEU A 266 -4.50 -4.38 6.72
N PHE A 267 -5.52 -4.42 5.90
CA PHE A 267 -6.05 -5.63 5.26
C PHE A 267 -5.17 -6.13 4.11
N LEU A 268 -4.69 -5.20 3.27
CA LEU A 268 -3.81 -5.49 2.14
C LEU A 268 -2.51 -4.70 2.28
N VAL A 269 -1.40 -5.41 2.34
CA VAL A 269 -0.06 -4.82 2.47
C VAL A 269 0.90 -5.46 1.48
N GLY A 270 1.78 -4.65 0.91
CA GLY A 270 2.95 -5.11 0.15
C GLY A 270 4.24 -4.80 0.92
N LEU A 271 4.94 -5.81 1.38
CA LEU A 271 6.28 -5.65 1.94
C LEU A 271 7.31 -5.69 0.82
N ASP A 272 8.22 -4.73 0.77
CA ASP A 272 9.34 -4.73 -0.16
C ASP A 272 10.61 -5.14 0.57
N VAL A 273 11.30 -6.16 0.05
CA VAL A 273 12.47 -6.78 0.69
C VAL A 273 13.61 -6.91 -0.32
N ILE A 274 14.77 -6.34 0.00
CA ILE A 274 16.00 -6.48 -0.77
C ILE A 274 17.00 -7.30 0.05
N GLY A 275 17.47 -8.42 -0.50
CA GLY A 275 18.25 -9.39 0.28
C GLY A 275 17.46 -9.85 1.51
N ASP A 276 17.96 -9.54 2.70
CA ASP A 276 17.38 -9.91 3.99
C ASP A 276 16.73 -8.71 4.73
N SER A 277 16.58 -7.57 4.05
CA SER A 277 16.16 -6.31 4.67
C SER A 277 14.84 -5.80 4.12
N LEU A 278 13.90 -5.48 5.00
CA LEU A 278 12.66 -4.75 4.71
C LEU A 278 13.00 -3.32 4.29
N THR A 279 12.45 -2.85 3.18
CA THR A 279 12.75 -1.53 2.60
C THR A 279 11.55 -0.62 2.46
N GLU A 280 10.33 -1.17 2.37
CA GLU A 280 9.05 -0.43 2.31
C GLU A 280 7.90 -1.30 2.83
N ILE A 281 6.85 -0.64 3.38
CA ILE A 281 5.58 -1.25 3.77
C ILE A 281 4.48 -0.52 3.00
N ASN A 282 4.06 -1.08 1.86
CA ASN A 282 3.11 -0.45 0.96
C ASN A 282 1.67 -0.72 1.41
N VAL A 283 0.90 0.31 1.71
CA VAL A 283 -0.46 0.23 2.29
C VAL A 283 -1.55 0.91 1.46
N THR A 284 -1.19 1.64 0.40
CA THR A 284 -2.14 2.34 -0.47
C THR A 284 -2.71 1.41 -1.54
N SER A 285 -1.94 1.13 -2.58
CA SER A 285 -2.36 0.31 -3.73
C SER A 285 -1.32 -0.72 -4.14
N PRO A 286 -0.85 -1.63 -3.23
CA PRO A 286 0.16 -2.62 -3.61
C PRO A 286 -0.31 -3.48 -4.78
N THR A 287 0.63 -3.78 -5.70
CA THR A 287 0.43 -4.54 -6.94
C THR A 287 1.23 -5.84 -6.94
N GLY A 288 1.13 -6.63 -8.02
CA GLY A 288 1.86 -7.88 -8.21
C GLY A 288 0.96 -9.12 -8.23
N PHE A 289 -0.36 -8.95 -8.11
CA PHE A 289 -1.32 -10.07 -8.10
C PHE A 289 -1.27 -10.87 -9.38
N MET A 290 -1.32 -10.20 -10.52
CA MET A 290 -1.40 -10.84 -11.82
C MET A 290 -0.12 -11.61 -12.17
N GLU A 291 1.03 -11.01 -11.87
CA GLU A 291 2.34 -11.61 -12.15
C GLU A 291 2.57 -12.86 -11.27
N ILE A 292 2.22 -12.80 -10.00
CA ILE A 292 2.31 -13.97 -9.10
C ILE A 292 1.36 -15.06 -9.59
N THR A 293 0.10 -14.73 -9.84
CA THR A 293 -0.90 -15.71 -10.30
C THR A 293 -0.47 -16.37 -11.60
N ALA A 294 -0.06 -15.60 -12.61
CA ALA A 294 0.32 -16.11 -13.91
C ALA A 294 1.55 -17.03 -13.88
N GLN A 295 2.50 -16.76 -12.98
CA GLN A 295 3.77 -17.50 -12.93
C GLN A 295 3.74 -18.70 -11.97
N THR A 296 2.85 -18.69 -10.98
CA THR A 296 2.85 -19.72 -9.91
C THR A 296 1.60 -20.58 -9.88
N GLY A 297 0.51 -20.13 -10.52
CA GLY A 297 -0.81 -20.75 -10.41
C GLY A 297 -1.54 -20.47 -9.10
N PHE A 298 -0.94 -19.76 -8.14
CA PHE A 298 -1.64 -19.33 -6.94
C PHE A 298 -2.52 -18.12 -7.26
N ASP A 299 -3.84 -18.29 -7.21
CA ASP A 299 -4.81 -17.25 -7.56
C ASP A 299 -4.92 -16.20 -6.46
N VAL A 300 -4.03 -15.17 -6.52
CA VAL A 300 -4.00 -14.09 -5.54
C VAL A 300 -5.29 -13.26 -5.53
N PRO A 301 -5.90 -12.89 -6.68
CA PRO A 301 -7.19 -12.21 -6.71
C PRO A 301 -8.31 -12.98 -6.03
N ALA A 302 -8.44 -14.28 -6.31
CA ALA A 302 -9.45 -15.12 -5.65
C ALA A 302 -9.22 -15.23 -4.16
N PHE A 303 -7.97 -15.41 -3.73
CA PHE A 303 -7.58 -15.43 -2.32
C PHE A 303 -7.92 -14.10 -1.62
N PHE A 304 -7.68 -12.95 -2.27
CA PHE A 304 -8.07 -11.63 -1.74
C PHE A 304 -9.59 -11.55 -1.51
N ILE A 305 -10.39 -11.97 -2.47
CA ILE A 305 -11.86 -11.90 -2.36
C ILE A 305 -12.39 -12.86 -1.29
N GLU A 306 -11.84 -14.07 -1.18
CA GLU A 306 -12.16 -15.01 -0.10
C GLU A 306 -11.90 -14.39 1.29
N ARG A 307 -10.72 -13.81 1.48
CA ARG A 307 -10.36 -13.14 2.74
C ARG A 307 -11.24 -11.92 3.02
N LEU A 308 -11.55 -11.13 1.98
CA LEU A 308 -12.45 -9.99 2.11
C LEU A 308 -13.85 -10.42 2.55
N ALA A 309 -14.41 -11.47 1.95
CA ALA A 309 -15.72 -11.99 2.33
C ALA A 309 -15.76 -12.47 3.78
N ALA A 310 -14.73 -13.19 4.22
CA ALA A 310 -14.59 -13.64 5.60
C ALA A 310 -14.50 -12.45 6.58
N ARG A 311 -13.70 -11.43 6.24
CA ARG A 311 -13.56 -10.21 7.04
C ARG A 311 -14.87 -9.42 7.13
N VAL A 312 -15.56 -9.21 6.03
CA VAL A 312 -16.87 -8.54 6.00
C VAL A 312 -17.88 -9.26 6.89
N ALA A 313 -17.90 -10.60 6.83
CA ALA A 313 -18.79 -11.39 7.68
C ALA A 313 -18.46 -11.22 9.18
N ALA A 314 -17.17 -11.22 9.55
CA ALA A 314 -16.73 -11.00 10.91
C ALA A 314 -17.05 -9.57 11.40
N ASP A 315 -16.82 -8.56 10.57
CA ASP A 315 -17.10 -7.16 10.91
C ASP A 315 -18.61 -6.89 11.04
N ARG A 316 -19.46 -7.53 10.23
CA ARG A 316 -20.93 -7.48 10.39
C ARG A 316 -21.36 -8.09 11.72
N ALA A 317 -20.80 -9.22 12.10
CA ALA A 317 -21.09 -9.85 13.38
C ALA A 317 -20.65 -8.98 14.55
N ALA A 318 -19.49 -8.33 14.46
CA ALA A 318 -18.99 -7.39 15.45
C ALA A 318 -19.90 -6.16 15.58
N GLN A 319 -20.32 -5.55 14.46
CA GLN A 319 -21.24 -4.42 14.44
C GLN A 319 -22.60 -4.79 15.06
N ALA A 320 -23.16 -5.97 14.72
CA ALA A 320 -24.41 -6.44 15.32
C ALA A 320 -24.29 -6.68 16.84
N ALA A 321 -23.10 -7.00 17.34
CA ALA A 321 -22.79 -7.16 18.75
C ALA A 321 -22.41 -5.83 19.45
N GLY A 322 -22.50 -4.67 18.76
CA GLY A 322 -22.13 -3.36 19.28
C GLY A 322 -20.62 -3.16 19.53
N LYS A 323 -19.78 -4.01 18.92
CA LYS A 323 -18.31 -3.92 19.03
C LYS A 323 -17.75 -3.00 17.93
N PRO A 324 -16.66 -2.25 18.22
CA PRO A 324 -16.01 -1.44 17.21
C PRO A 324 -15.41 -2.33 16.12
N LEU A 325 -15.35 -1.81 14.89
CA LEU A 325 -14.65 -2.47 13.78
C LEU A 325 -13.14 -2.59 14.06
N THR A 326 -12.54 -3.67 13.58
CA THR A 326 -11.10 -3.97 13.77
C THR A 326 -10.23 -2.81 13.26
N GLY A 327 -9.23 -2.40 14.04
CA GLY A 327 -8.36 -1.24 13.78
C GLY A 327 -8.62 -0.03 14.71
N ARG A 328 -9.84 0.12 15.25
CA ARG A 328 -10.14 1.19 16.21
C ARG A 328 -9.79 0.80 17.66
N ALA A 329 -9.98 -0.47 18.03
CA ALA A 329 -9.70 -0.98 19.37
C ALA A 329 -8.21 -0.87 19.79
N ALA A 330 -7.28 -0.90 18.84
CA ALA A 330 -5.86 -0.75 19.13
C ALA A 330 -5.47 0.71 19.43
N ALA A 331 -6.08 1.68 18.75
CA ALA A 331 -5.84 3.11 19.00
C ALA A 331 -6.38 3.55 20.38
N ASP A 332 -7.57 3.07 20.73
CA ASP A 332 -8.20 3.37 22.03
C ASP A 332 -7.45 2.71 23.20
N ALA A 333 -6.90 1.50 23.00
CA ALA A 333 -6.10 0.80 24.03
C ALA A 333 -4.74 1.48 24.29
N VAL A 334 -4.10 2.03 23.26
CA VAL A 334 -2.85 2.79 23.40
C VAL A 334 -3.11 4.14 24.09
N SER A 335 -4.22 4.80 23.78
CA SER A 335 -4.63 6.05 24.47
C SER A 335 -4.96 5.81 25.95
N ALA A 336 -5.60 4.70 26.28
CA ALA A 336 -5.95 4.37 27.69
C ALA A 336 -4.73 3.98 28.53
N ALA A 337 -3.70 3.37 27.93
CA ALA A 337 -2.47 2.97 28.60
C ALA A 337 -1.52 4.15 28.90
N GLY A 338 -1.66 5.27 28.15
CA GLY A 338 -0.82 6.47 28.30
C GLY A 338 -1.22 7.44 29.40
N HIS A 339 -2.34 7.24 30.11
CA HIS A 339 -2.85 8.15 31.14
C HIS A 339 -2.71 7.62 32.57
N GLY A 340 -1.87 6.62 32.80
CA GLY A 340 -1.43 6.23 34.13
C GLY A 340 -0.39 7.23 34.65
N GLN A 341 -0.81 8.24 35.43
CA GLN A 341 0.09 9.15 36.11
C GLN A 341 0.93 8.39 37.14
N PRO A 342 2.22 8.71 37.28
CA PRO A 342 2.95 8.41 38.50
C PRO A 342 2.56 9.47 39.56
N GLY A 343 2.07 8.99 40.70
CA GLY A 343 1.95 9.75 41.94
C GLY A 343 3.30 10.01 42.59
#